data_aa9abe264d277b02d897ff081c9275c4
#
_entry.id   aa9abe264d277b02d897ff081c9275c4
#
_cell.length_a   1.000
_cell.length_b   1.000
_cell.length_c   1.000
_cell.angle_alpha   90.00
_cell.angle_beta   90.00
_cell.angle_gamma   90.00
#
_symmetry.space_group_name_H-M   'P 1'
#
loop_
_entity.id
_entity.type
_entity.pdbx_description
1 polymer ?
#
loop_
_entity_poly.entity_id
_entity_poly.type
_entity_poly.pdbx_seq_one_letter_code
_entity_poly.pdbx_strand_id
1 'polypeptide(L)' 'MTKMDKEYIEKEYEQAIKEYNAALTEDDLDTSRRTMKRLEAIAMQNYGFDYADELATKKEACKK' A
#
# COMPACT_ATOMS: atom_id res chain seq x y z
N MET A 1 21.75 0.50 5.27
CA MET A 1 20.51 0.91 4.64
C MET A 1 19.43 1.18 5.65
N THR A 2 18.69 2.26 5.45
CA THR A 2 17.70 2.69 6.40
C THR A 2 16.36 2.02 6.15
N LYS A 3 15.70 1.59 7.21
CA LYS A 3 14.33 1.09 7.08
C LYS A 3 13.40 2.24 6.74
N MET A 4 12.38 1.96 5.96
CA MET A 4 11.33 2.94 5.74
C MET A 4 10.51 3.04 7.02
N ASP A 5 10.18 4.27 7.41
CA ASP A 5 9.36 4.48 8.58
C ASP A 5 7.95 3.98 8.32
N LYS A 6 7.31 3.46 9.37
CA LYS A 6 5.92 3.01 9.27
C LYS A 6 5.02 4.14 8.79
N GLU A 7 5.27 5.34 9.29
CA GLU A 7 4.50 6.53 8.92
C GLU A 7 4.60 6.78 7.42
N TYR A 8 5.80 6.67 6.90
CA TYR A 8 6.03 6.88 5.47
C TYR A 8 5.32 5.81 4.64
N ILE A 9 5.44 4.56 5.07
CA ILE A 9 4.80 3.46 4.37
C ILE A 9 3.29 3.63 4.34
N GLU A 10 2.71 3.99 5.49
CA GLU A 10 1.27 4.18 5.59
C GLU A 10 0.80 5.32 4.71
N LYS A 11 1.56 6.41 4.68
CA LYS A 11 1.22 7.56 3.87
C LYS A 11 1.21 7.22 2.39
N GLU A 12 2.25 6.53 1.95
CA GLU A 12 2.35 6.12 0.55
C GLU A 12 1.27 5.12 0.19
N TYR A 13 0.96 4.23 1.12
CA TYR A 13 -0.06 3.23 0.90
C TYR A 13 -1.43 3.88 0.75
N GLU A 14 -1.74 4.84 1.62
CA GLU A 14 -3.01 5.56 1.53
C GLU A 14 -3.12 6.32 0.21
N GLN A 15 -2.02 6.92 -0.21
CA GLN A 15 -2.01 7.62 -1.50
C GLN A 15 -2.29 6.65 -2.64
N ALA A 16 -1.70 5.47 -2.58
CA ALA A 16 -1.93 4.45 -3.61
C ALA A 16 -3.38 3.99 -3.61
N ILE A 17 -3.98 3.86 -2.42
CA ILE A 17 -5.39 3.49 -2.32
C ILE A 17 -6.26 4.55 -2.99
N LYS A 18 -5.98 5.82 -2.72
CA LYS A 18 -6.73 6.91 -3.32
C LYS A 18 -6.62 6.90 -4.84
N GLU A 19 -5.40 6.68 -5.34
CA GLU A 19 -5.18 6.61 -6.77
C GLU A 19 -5.92 5.43 -7.39
N TYR A 20 -5.91 4.31 -6.69
CA TYR A 20 -6.62 3.13 -7.14
C TYR A 20 -8.12 3.40 -7.27
N ASN A 21 -8.69 4.03 -6.25
CA ASN A 21 -10.13 4.33 -6.24
C ASN A 21 -10.51 5.38 -7.28
N ALA A 22 -9.59 6.25 -7.63
CA ALA A 22 -9.83 7.31 -8.60
C ALA A 22 -9.41 6.92 -10.02
N ALA A 23 -8.83 5.74 -10.20
CA ALA A 23 -8.31 5.31 -11.50
C ALA A 23 -9.44 5.18 -12.52
N LEU A 24 -9.19 5.68 -13.72
CA LEU A 24 -10.16 5.62 -14.82
C LEU A 24 -9.78 4.63 -15.89
N THR A 25 -8.53 4.15 -15.88
CA THR A 25 -8.06 3.21 -16.89
C THR A 25 -7.44 2.00 -16.20
N GLU A 26 -7.32 0.90 -16.95
CA GLU A 26 -6.68 -0.30 -16.41
C GLU A 26 -5.22 -0.07 -16.11
N ASP A 27 -4.55 0.78 -16.89
CA ASP A 27 -3.15 1.09 -16.63
C ASP A 27 -2.99 1.77 -15.27
N ASP A 28 -3.88 2.70 -14.97
CA ASP A 28 -3.83 3.39 -13.68
C ASP A 28 -4.12 2.42 -12.53
N LEU A 29 -5.10 1.53 -12.73
CA LEU A 29 -5.40 0.52 -11.73
C LEU A 29 -4.20 -0.37 -11.48
N ASP A 30 -3.57 -0.81 -12.55
CA ASP A 30 -2.43 -1.71 -12.44
C ASP A 30 -1.25 -1.04 -11.73
N THR A 31 -0.99 0.21 -12.07
CA THR A 31 0.09 0.98 -11.45
C THR A 31 -0.13 1.10 -9.94
N SER A 32 -1.35 1.48 -9.55
CA SER A 32 -1.68 1.62 -8.13
C SER A 32 -1.57 0.29 -7.39
N ARG A 33 -2.04 -0.77 -8.03
CA ARG A 33 -1.98 -2.11 -7.45
C ARG A 33 -0.54 -2.54 -7.21
N ARG A 34 0.33 -2.27 -8.17
CA ARG A 34 1.76 -2.61 -8.03
C ARG A 34 2.40 -1.83 -6.89
N THR A 35 2.05 -0.56 -6.77
CA THR A 35 2.56 0.26 -5.68
C THR A 35 2.15 -0.30 -4.34
N MET A 36 0.88 -0.69 -4.20
CA MET A 36 0.40 -1.28 -2.96
C MET A 36 1.11 -2.58 -2.63
N LYS A 37 1.31 -3.44 -3.62
CA LYS A 37 2.02 -4.69 -3.42
C LYS A 37 3.45 -4.47 -3.00
N ARG A 38 4.12 -3.50 -3.62
CA ARG A 38 5.50 -3.17 -3.27
C ARG A 38 5.60 -2.71 -1.83
N LEU A 39 4.68 -1.84 -1.42
CA LEU A 39 4.69 -1.34 -0.05
C LEU A 39 4.39 -2.45 0.96
N GLU A 40 3.51 -3.37 0.62
CA GLU A 40 3.23 -4.51 1.49
C GLU A 40 4.47 -5.39 1.65
N ALA A 41 5.21 -5.59 0.57
CA ALA A 41 6.44 -6.37 0.63
C ALA A 41 7.49 -5.68 1.48
N ILE A 42 7.62 -4.36 1.33
CA ILE A 42 8.55 -3.57 2.12
C ILE A 42 8.17 -3.65 3.60
N ALA A 43 6.88 -3.51 3.89
CA ALA A 43 6.39 -3.59 5.25
C ALA A 43 6.71 -4.94 5.88
N MET A 44 6.51 -6.00 5.11
CA MET A 44 6.81 -7.35 5.60
C MET A 44 8.28 -7.51 5.91
N GLN A 45 9.15 -7.03 5.03
CA GLN A 45 10.59 -7.15 5.22
C GLN A 45 11.08 -6.33 6.41
N ASN A 46 10.52 -5.15 6.59
CA ASN A 46 11.01 -4.24 7.64
C ASN A 46 10.35 -4.46 8.99
N TYR A 47 9.10 -4.83 9.01
CA TYR A 47 8.33 -4.89 10.26
C TYR A 47 7.63 -6.22 10.50
N GLY A 48 7.63 -7.10 9.51
CA GLY A 48 7.06 -8.42 9.69
C GLY A 48 5.65 -8.55 9.11
N PHE A 49 5.16 -9.78 9.17
CA PHE A 49 3.89 -10.13 8.56
C PHE A 49 2.69 -9.39 9.17
N ASP A 50 2.74 -9.21 10.49
CA ASP A 50 1.63 -8.55 11.19
C ASP A 50 1.36 -7.15 10.66
N TYR A 51 2.42 -6.38 10.44
CA TYR A 51 2.26 -5.02 9.93
C TYR A 51 1.79 -5.02 8.48
N ALA A 52 2.30 -5.93 7.68
CA ALA A 52 1.85 -6.06 6.30
C ALA A 52 0.37 -6.39 6.23
N ASP A 53 -0.09 -7.24 7.17
CA ASP A 53 -1.49 -7.61 7.27
C ASP A 53 -2.34 -6.39 7.63
N GLU A 54 -1.83 -5.54 8.50
CA GLU A 54 -2.54 -4.31 8.87
C GLU A 54 -2.73 -3.41 7.67
N LEU A 55 -1.72 -3.30 6.82
CA LEU A 55 -1.83 -2.49 5.60
C LEU A 55 -2.90 -3.06 4.67
N ALA A 56 -2.91 -4.36 4.50
CA ALA A 56 -3.90 -5.00 3.65
C ALA A 56 -5.31 -4.76 4.17
N THR A 57 -5.47 -4.80 5.50
CA THR A 57 -6.75 -4.53 6.13
C THR A 57 -7.18 -3.09 5.89
N LYS A 58 -6.22 -2.17 5.93
CA LYS A 58 -6.50 -0.76 5.66
C LYS A 58 -7.05 -0.58 4.24
N LYS A 59 -6.49 -1.30 3.28
CA LYS A 59 -6.96 -1.26 1.91
C LYS A 59 -8.40 -1.73 1.82
N GLU A 60 -8.72 -2.82 2.52
CA GLU A 60 -10.07 -3.35 2.51
C GLU A 60 -11.05 -2.36 3.14
N ALA A 61 -10.63 -1.72 4.22
CA ALA A 61 -11.49 -0.77 4.93
C ALA A 61 -11.82 0.45 4.06
N CYS A 62 -10.90 0.85 3.20
CA CYS A 62 -11.12 2.01 2.33
C CYS A 62 -11.88 1.67 1.05
N LYS A 63 -12.07 0.40 0.79
CA LYS A 63 -12.77 -0.05 -0.40
C LYS A 63 -14.27 0.07 -0.22
N LYS A 64 -14.92 0.56 -1.24
CA LYS A 64 -16.38 0.69 -1.19
C LYS A 64 -17.06 -0.45 -1.88
#